data_94de4b9bcfdc14c410165c8ecd677bb0
#
_entry.id   94de4b9bcfdc14c410165c8ecd677bb0
#
_cell.length_a   1.000
_cell.length_b   1.000
_cell.length_c   1.000
_cell.angle_alpha   90.00
_cell.angle_beta   90.00
_cell.angle_gamma   90.00
#
_symmetry.space_group_name_H-M   'P 1'
#
loop_
_entity.id
_entity.type
_entity.pdbx_description
1 polymer ?
#
loop_
_entity_poly.entity_id
_entity_poly.type
_entity_poly.pdbx_seq_one_letter_code
_entity_poly.pdbx_strand_id
1 'polypeptide(L)'
;MRWISIITILFFSLGCNSDQMINADHGYRQPAEYEPTKAVWMQWPRNTHKLDAPIEEVLFQMFKEITPYAHLNLLITDTALKREILMKGKKYSIDSSRISFLLFPYNEFWTRDMGPRFLINKLKKKAMADFSFNTWSYADENDPLAILDEKLDEKIAASLKMPIYSSKLIAEGGDNEINSKGVLMLTESVQFLRNPQLTKKQIEEEYRKTLGATSFIWFKKGLRDDDFTLHGPLVSKQGDSLFTCLTTNGHVDEYARFANDSTILMAFGDVLSENRIEKETATRLAENLTILKRSRNADGKPFYIIFLPLVPPQISEMKKGDGTYDILQSMTFKNDIKYGFRDKPEKMIAAASYLNFVIINKLVLVPFYGLETDEKAMVAFKKAFPDKKIVPINPLALHWGGGGMHCITQNEPF
;
A
#
# COMPACT_ATOMS: atom_id res chain seq x y z
N MET A 1 13.22 -26.52 -69.13
CA MET A 1 13.97 -25.69 -68.16
C MET A 1 13.00 -24.85 -67.35
N ARG A 2 12.69 -25.27 -66.12
CA ARG A 2 11.84 -24.52 -65.19
C ARG A 2 12.73 -23.94 -64.10
N TRP A 3 12.73 -22.63 -64.02
CA TRP A 3 13.44 -21.90 -62.95
C TRP A 3 12.58 -21.89 -61.69
N ILE A 4 13.10 -22.44 -60.60
CA ILE A 4 12.48 -22.35 -59.26
C ILE A 4 13.15 -21.17 -58.57
N SER A 5 12.37 -20.09 -58.31
CA SER A 5 12.80 -18.97 -57.51
C SER A 5 12.61 -19.32 -56.03
N ILE A 6 13.71 -19.43 -55.30
CA ILE A 6 13.73 -19.61 -53.87
C ILE A 6 13.56 -18.22 -53.25
N ILE A 7 12.40 -18.00 -52.58
CA ILE A 7 12.17 -16.79 -51.77
C ILE A 7 12.73 -17.08 -50.36
N THR A 8 13.85 -16.45 -50.04
CA THR A 8 14.42 -16.46 -48.71
C THR A 8 13.65 -15.48 -47.82
N ILE A 9 12.82 -16.00 -46.94
CA ILE A 9 12.14 -15.19 -45.89
C ILE A 9 13.15 -14.95 -44.78
N LEU A 10 13.65 -13.72 -44.67
CA LEU A 10 14.42 -13.25 -43.52
C LEU A 10 13.45 -13.01 -42.37
N PHE A 11 13.45 -13.90 -41.39
CA PHE A 11 12.87 -13.62 -40.08
C PHE A 11 13.75 -12.62 -39.35
N PHE A 12 13.32 -11.37 -39.27
CA PHE A 12 13.81 -10.44 -38.27
C PHE A 12 13.23 -10.86 -36.90
N SER A 13 14.01 -11.56 -36.13
CA SER A 13 13.76 -11.72 -34.70
C SER A 13 13.98 -10.34 -34.07
N LEU A 14 12.89 -9.64 -33.76
CA LEU A 14 12.90 -8.56 -32.80
C LEU A 14 13.25 -9.16 -31.44
N GLY A 15 14.54 -9.25 -31.16
CA GLY A 15 15.02 -9.50 -29.81
C GLY A 15 14.58 -8.35 -28.95
N CYS A 16 13.62 -8.59 -28.07
CA CYS A 16 13.37 -7.76 -26.92
C CYS A 16 14.64 -7.82 -26.07
N ASN A 17 15.49 -6.81 -26.14
CA ASN A 17 16.59 -6.60 -25.21
C ASN A 17 15.99 -6.15 -23.87
N SER A 18 15.66 -7.10 -23.02
CA SER A 18 15.16 -6.87 -21.66
C SER A 18 16.25 -6.98 -20.60
N ASP A 19 17.49 -6.66 -20.91
CA ASP A 19 18.56 -6.66 -19.89
C ASP A 19 19.42 -5.39 -20.00
N GLN A 20 18.81 -4.24 -19.69
CA GLN A 20 19.59 -3.14 -19.15
C GLN A 20 19.41 -3.12 -17.63
N MET A 21 20.19 -3.96 -16.94
CA MET A 21 20.46 -3.77 -15.52
C MET A 21 21.17 -2.44 -15.36
N ILE A 22 20.45 -1.45 -14.87
CA ILE A 22 20.99 -0.11 -14.68
C ILE A 22 21.46 0.00 -13.24
N ASN A 23 22.76 0.28 -13.10
CA ASN A 23 23.44 0.55 -11.83
C ASN A 23 22.88 1.80 -11.14
N ALA A 24 23.02 1.85 -9.80
CA ALA A 24 22.62 2.95 -8.91
C ALA A 24 23.16 4.35 -9.28
N ASP A 25 24.02 4.46 -10.28
CA ASP A 25 24.57 5.71 -10.78
C ASP A 25 23.63 6.51 -11.68
N HIS A 26 22.40 6.04 -11.89
CA HIS A 26 21.42 6.73 -12.75
C HIS A 26 20.86 8.04 -12.14
N GLY A 27 21.14 8.31 -10.85
CA GLY A 27 20.76 9.55 -10.17
C GLY A 27 19.26 9.72 -9.93
N TYR A 28 18.47 8.65 -10.04
CA TYR A 28 17.04 8.64 -9.67
C TYR A 28 16.87 8.24 -8.21
N ARG A 29 15.82 8.75 -7.58
CA ARG A 29 15.36 8.37 -6.25
C ARG A 29 13.84 8.31 -6.20
N GLN A 30 13.29 7.55 -5.27
CA GLN A 30 11.89 7.68 -4.93
C GLN A 30 11.68 9.00 -4.18
N PRO A 31 10.72 9.85 -4.60
CA PRO A 31 10.36 11.04 -3.82
C PRO A 31 9.60 10.65 -2.56
N ALA A 32 9.75 11.44 -1.51
CA ALA A 32 8.91 11.33 -0.32
C ALA A 32 7.47 11.74 -0.64
N GLU A 33 6.48 11.18 0.06
CA GLU A 33 5.07 11.47 -0.22
C GLU A 33 4.69 12.93 0.04
N TYR A 34 5.37 13.61 0.96
CA TYR A 34 5.16 15.05 1.22
C TYR A 34 5.79 15.98 0.18
N GLU A 35 6.55 15.48 -0.79
CA GLU A 35 7.06 16.27 -1.91
C GLU A 35 5.94 16.61 -2.93
N PRO A 36 6.16 17.61 -3.81
CA PRO A 36 5.12 18.03 -4.75
C PRO A 36 4.60 16.91 -5.64
N THR A 37 3.28 16.74 -5.65
CA THR A 37 2.54 15.71 -6.38
C THR A 37 1.82 16.31 -7.57
N LYS A 38 2.09 15.82 -8.78
CA LYS A 38 1.41 16.19 -10.02
C LYS A 38 0.07 15.48 -10.16
N ALA A 39 0.07 14.18 -9.92
CA ALA A 39 -1.10 13.33 -10.03
C ALA A 39 -1.12 12.25 -8.95
N VAL A 40 -2.30 11.77 -8.63
CA VAL A 40 -2.52 10.57 -7.81
C VAL A 40 -3.03 9.46 -8.71
N TRP A 41 -2.44 8.30 -8.59
CA TRP A 41 -2.85 7.08 -9.30
C TRP A 41 -3.68 6.23 -8.35
N MET A 42 -4.80 5.71 -8.86
CA MET A 42 -5.71 4.81 -8.14
C MET A 42 -6.28 3.78 -9.11
N GLN A 43 -6.69 2.63 -8.60
CA GLN A 43 -7.41 1.60 -9.34
C GLN A 43 -8.86 1.55 -8.86
N TRP A 44 -9.80 1.34 -9.80
CA TRP A 44 -11.19 1.15 -9.42
C TRP A 44 -11.40 -0.29 -8.92
N PRO A 45 -12.03 -0.51 -7.74
CA PRO A 45 -12.23 -1.84 -7.20
C PRO A 45 -13.12 -2.69 -8.11
N ARG A 46 -12.78 -3.97 -8.24
CA ARG A 46 -13.56 -4.96 -8.97
C ARG A 46 -14.53 -5.74 -8.07
N ASN A 47 -14.17 -5.86 -6.81
CA ASN A 47 -14.87 -6.65 -5.82
C ASN A 47 -15.33 -5.80 -4.64
N THR A 48 -16.40 -6.24 -3.97
CA THR A 48 -16.85 -5.68 -2.70
C THR A 48 -16.38 -6.59 -1.58
N HIS A 49 -15.62 -6.06 -0.63
CA HIS A 49 -15.11 -6.87 0.49
C HIS A 49 -16.17 -7.20 1.53
N LYS A 50 -17.09 -6.26 1.77
CA LYS A 50 -18.22 -6.43 2.68
C LYS A 50 -19.46 -5.77 2.07
N LEU A 51 -20.56 -6.52 1.94
CA LEU A 51 -21.75 -6.11 1.18
C LEU A 51 -22.42 -4.84 1.72
N ASP A 52 -22.44 -4.66 3.04
CA ASP A 52 -23.06 -3.49 3.70
C ASP A 52 -22.08 -2.34 3.94
N ALA A 53 -20.85 -2.45 3.42
CA ALA A 53 -19.81 -1.43 3.50
C ALA A 53 -19.23 -1.11 2.12
N PRO A 54 -19.95 -0.34 1.28
CA PRO A 54 -19.54 -0.06 -0.10
C PRO A 54 -18.28 0.83 -0.15
N ILE A 55 -17.25 0.34 -0.81
CA ILE A 55 -15.95 1.04 -0.98
C ILE A 55 -16.12 2.30 -1.82
N GLU A 56 -17.02 2.28 -2.80
CA GLU A 56 -17.21 3.39 -3.76
C GLU A 56 -17.47 4.75 -3.07
N GLU A 57 -18.16 4.75 -1.92
CA GLU A 57 -18.43 5.99 -1.18
C GLU A 57 -17.14 6.63 -0.64
N VAL A 58 -16.22 5.82 -0.16
CA VAL A 58 -14.89 6.28 0.29
C VAL A 58 -14.11 6.85 -0.89
N LEU A 59 -14.11 6.15 -2.04
CA LEU A 59 -13.42 6.59 -3.25
C LEU A 59 -13.97 7.92 -3.75
N PHE A 60 -15.28 8.10 -3.81
CA PHE A 60 -15.87 9.37 -4.25
C PHE A 60 -15.57 10.53 -3.30
N GLN A 61 -15.54 10.30 -1.99
CA GLN A 61 -15.08 11.30 -1.03
C GLN A 61 -13.62 11.66 -1.28
N MET A 62 -12.74 10.67 -1.48
CA MET A 62 -11.33 10.91 -1.82
C MET A 62 -11.19 11.69 -3.14
N PHE A 63 -11.90 11.32 -4.20
CA PHE A 63 -11.84 12.01 -5.50
C PHE A 63 -12.23 13.48 -5.37
N LYS A 64 -13.30 13.77 -4.63
CA LYS A 64 -13.75 15.14 -4.36
C LYS A 64 -12.66 15.99 -3.71
N GLU A 65 -11.96 15.43 -2.73
CA GLU A 65 -10.93 16.15 -2.00
C GLU A 65 -9.57 16.19 -2.74
N ILE A 66 -9.25 15.18 -3.54
CA ILE A 66 -7.98 15.12 -4.31
C ILE A 66 -7.99 16.05 -5.52
N THR A 67 -9.08 16.06 -6.29
CA THR A 67 -9.12 16.74 -7.59
C THR A 67 -8.84 18.24 -7.56
N PRO A 68 -9.12 19.01 -6.48
CA PRO A 68 -8.66 20.38 -6.37
C PRO A 68 -7.15 20.58 -6.23
N TYR A 69 -6.41 19.54 -5.78
CA TYR A 69 -4.98 19.64 -5.43
C TYR A 69 -4.06 18.90 -6.40
N ALA A 70 -4.53 17.83 -7.04
CA ALA A 70 -3.76 17.04 -7.99
C ALA A 70 -4.67 16.45 -9.06
N HIS A 71 -4.09 16.07 -10.20
CA HIS A 71 -4.80 15.28 -11.20
C HIS A 71 -5.01 13.85 -10.69
N LEU A 72 -6.13 13.21 -11.03
CA LEU A 72 -6.39 11.81 -10.67
C LEU A 72 -6.27 10.93 -11.92
N ASN A 73 -5.34 10.00 -11.91
CA ASN A 73 -5.22 8.94 -12.91
C ASN A 73 -5.92 7.68 -12.37
N LEU A 74 -7.12 7.41 -12.86
CA LEU A 74 -7.93 6.28 -12.40
C LEU A 74 -7.85 5.14 -13.42
N LEU A 75 -7.26 4.01 -13.00
CA LEU A 75 -7.23 2.80 -13.79
C LEU A 75 -8.58 2.09 -13.70
N ILE A 76 -9.05 1.63 -14.84
CA ILE A 76 -10.29 0.87 -15.00
C ILE A 76 -10.04 -0.34 -15.89
N THR A 77 -10.80 -1.42 -15.67
CA THR A 77 -10.69 -2.66 -16.47
C THR A 77 -11.64 -2.69 -17.67
N ASP A 78 -12.65 -1.81 -17.67
CA ASP A 78 -13.67 -1.72 -18.72
C ASP A 78 -14.05 -0.24 -18.95
N THR A 79 -14.25 0.13 -20.20
CA THR A 79 -14.69 1.48 -20.58
C THR A 79 -16.12 1.81 -20.14
N ALA A 80 -16.97 0.83 -19.90
CA ALA A 80 -18.32 1.03 -19.35
C ALA A 80 -18.25 1.62 -17.93
N LEU A 81 -17.26 1.22 -17.12
CA LEU A 81 -17.02 1.75 -15.78
C LEU A 81 -16.86 3.26 -15.76
N LYS A 82 -16.20 3.85 -16.77
CA LYS A 82 -16.06 5.31 -16.88
C LYS A 82 -17.42 6.02 -16.81
N ARG A 83 -18.42 5.54 -17.55
CA ARG A 83 -19.76 6.16 -17.58
C ARG A 83 -20.46 6.00 -16.23
N GLU A 84 -20.34 4.83 -15.65
CA GLU A 84 -20.93 4.51 -14.34
C GLU A 84 -20.32 5.41 -13.25
N ILE A 85 -18.98 5.46 -13.16
CA ILE A 85 -18.25 6.27 -12.19
C ILE A 85 -18.61 7.74 -12.33
N LEU A 86 -18.64 8.29 -13.55
CA LEU A 86 -19.01 9.68 -13.80
C LEU A 86 -20.46 9.97 -13.42
N MET A 87 -21.37 9.03 -13.66
CA MET A 87 -22.78 9.15 -13.31
C MET A 87 -22.97 9.13 -11.77
N LYS A 88 -22.38 8.16 -11.08
CA LYS A 88 -22.41 8.04 -9.61
C LYS A 88 -21.70 9.21 -8.93
N GLY A 89 -20.58 9.67 -9.51
CA GLY A 89 -19.76 10.77 -8.99
C GLY A 89 -20.45 12.13 -8.98
N LYS A 90 -21.51 12.34 -9.80
CA LYS A 90 -22.24 13.63 -9.86
C LYS A 90 -22.75 14.10 -8.50
N LYS A 91 -23.25 13.18 -7.66
CA LYS A 91 -23.79 13.51 -6.32
C LYS A 91 -22.71 14.04 -5.36
N TYR A 92 -21.41 13.80 -5.64
CA TYR A 92 -20.29 14.23 -4.80
C TYR A 92 -19.66 15.55 -5.27
N SER A 93 -20.15 16.18 -6.34
CA SER A 93 -19.61 17.42 -6.92
C SER A 93 -18.12 17.30 -7.30
N ILE A 94 -17.73 16.18 -7.91
CA ILE A 94 -16.35 15.91 -8.31
C ILE A 94 -16.03 16.63 -9.61
N ASP A 95 -14.87 17.30 -9.68
CA ASP A 95 -14.38 17.88 -10.93
C ASP A 95 -13.83 16.77 -11.86
N SER A 96 -14.70 16.25 -12.72
CA SER A 96 -14.37 15.18 -13.65
C SER A 96 -13.35 15.58 -14.72
N SER A 97 -13.11 16.89 -14.95
CA SER A 97 -12.08 17.36 -15.88
C SER A 97 -10.66 17.08 -15.37
N ARG A 98 -10.54 16.84 -14.06
CA ARG A 98 -9.30 16.50 -13.37
C ARG A 98 -9.08 14.99 -13.23
N ILE A 99 -9.91 14.15 -13.88
CA ILE A 99 -9.80 12.69 -13.83
C ILE A 99 -9.49 12.13 -15.22
N SER A 100 -8.36 11.45 -15.36
CA SER A 100 -8.06 10.61 -16.52
C SER A 100 -8.44 9.17 -16.24
N PHE A 101 -9.22 8.57 -17.12
CA PHE A 101 -9.54 7.15 -17.06
C PHE A 101 -8.60 6.37 -17.96
N LEU A 102 -7.87 5.42 -17.42
CA LEU A 102 -6.86 4.64 -18.11
C LEU A 102 -7.26 3.15 -18.09
N LEU A 103 -7.33 2.55 -19.27
CA LEU A 103 -7.75 1.15 -19.42
C LEU A 103 -6.54 0.22 -19.28
N PHE A 104 -6.48 -0.52 -18.18
CA PHE A 104 -5.47 -1.54 -17.90
C PHE A 104 -6.13 -2.77 -17.29
N PRO A 105 -5.68 -3.99 -17.64
CA PRO A 105 -6.08 -5.20 -16.95
C PRO A 105 -5.32 -5.34 -15.62
N TYR A 106 -6.04 -5.54 -14.53
CA TYR A 106 -5.56 -5.85 -13.17
C TYR A 106 -6.61 -6.67 -12.43
N ASN A 107 -6.23 -7.28 -11.33
CA ASN A 107 -7.14 -8.03 -10.47
C ASN A 107 -7.44 -7.25 -9.17
N GLU A 108 -6.42 -6.89 -8.41
CA GLU A 108 -6.54 -6.15 -7.16
C GLU A 108 -6.47 -4.63 -7.39
N PHE A 109 -6.84 -3.82 -6.38
CA PHE A 109 -6.88 -2.35 -6.52
C PHE A 109 -5.97 -1.61 -5.54
N TRP A 110 -5.05 -2.33 -4.93
CA TRP A 110 -4.09 -1.79 -3.95
C TRP A 110 -2.91 -1.13 -4.65
N THR A 111 -3.18 0.03 -5.24
CA THR A 111 -2.24 0.77 -6.12
C THR A 111 -0.89 1.08 -5.45
N ARG A 112 -0.85 1.18 -4.14
CA ARG A 112 0.39 1.41 -3.38
C ARG A 112 1.40 0.28 -3.56
N ASP A 113 0.93 -0.95 -3.63
CA ASP A 113 1.77 -2.14 -3.57
C ASP A 113 2.15 -2.67 -4.96
N MET A 114 1.25 -2.57 -5.93
CA MET A 114 1.38 -3.13 -7.26
C MET A 114 1.28 -2.10 -8.39
N GLY A 115 1.05 -0.84 -8.06
CA GLY A 115 0.92 0.23 -9.04
C GLY A 115 2.23 0.94 -9.35
N PRO A 116 2.17 2.01 -10.18
CA PRO A 116 3.35 2.68 -10.72
C PRO A 116 4.16 3.37 -9.62
N ARG A 117 5.31 2.83 -9.26
CA ARG A 117 6.23 3.43 -8.29
C ARG A 117 7.18 4.41 -8.96
N PHE A 118 6.90 5.71 -8.84
CA PHE A 118 7.63 6.75 -9.54
C PHE A 118 8.97 7.10 -8.89
N LEU A 119 9.95 7.33 -9.74
CA LEU A 119 11.27 7.86 -9.41
C LEU A 119 11.47 9.22 -10.06
N ILE A 120 12.32 10.05 -9.46
CA ILE A 120 12.69 11.37 -10.01
C ILE A 120 14.18 11.61 -9.87
N ASN A 121 14.80 12.26 -10.87
CA ASN A 121 16.20 12.67 -10.79
C ASN A 121 16.34 14.19 -10.58
N LYS A 122 17.59 14.65 -10.43
CA LYS A 122 17.91 16.08 -10.22
C LYS A 122 17.43 17.00 -11.36
N LEU A 123 17.26 16.46 -12.58
CA LEU A 123 16.76 17.19 -13.75
C LEU A 123 15.22 17.08 -13.85
N LYS A 124 14.53 16.58 -12.83
CA LYS A 124 13.08 16.32 -12.80
C LYS A 124 12.60 15.37 -13.89
N LYS A 125 13.48 14.56 -14.45
CA LYS A 125 13.06 13.45 -15.31
C LYS A 125 12.51 12.33 -14.43
N LYS A 126 11.46 11.67 -14.92
CA LYS A 126 10.79 10.58 -14.22
C LYS A 126 11.21 9.23 -14.77
N ALA A 127 11.19 8.25 -13.90
CA ALA A 127 11.32 6.82 -14.20
C ALA A 127 10.38 6.05 -13.26
N MET A 128 10.31 4.74 -13.41
CA MET A 128 9.59 3.87 -12.50
C MET A 128 10.53 2.84 -11.89
N ALA A 129 10.28 2.50 -10.63
CA ALA A 129 10.83 1.32 -9.98
C ALA A 129 9.82 0.18 -10.16
N ASP A 130 10.33 -1.00 -10.43
CA ASP A 130 9.59 -2.23 -10.59
C ASP A 130 10.18 -3.26 -9.62
N PHE A 131 9.38 -3.75 -8.69
CA PHE A 131 9.73 -4.81 -7.77
C PHE A 131 8.83 -6.00 -8.02
N SER A 132 9.35 -7.19 -7.82
CA SER A 132 8.50 -8.38 -7.88
C SER A 132 7.39 -8.31 -6.84
N PHE A 133 6.19 -8.71 -7.24
CA PHE A 133 5.01 -8.76 -6.40
C PHE A 133 4.41 -10.16 -6.37
N ASN A 134 4.15 -10.71 -5.19
CA ASN A 134 3.66 -12.08 -5.00
C ASN A 134 2.30 -12.13 -4.29
N THR A 135 1.47 -11.12 -4.51
CA THR A 135 0.14 -11.00 -3.90
C THR A 135 0.20 -11.18 -2.37
N TRP A 136 1.13 -10.44 -1.73
CA TRP A 136 1.38 -10.49 -0.27
C TRP A 136 1.67 -11.90 0.28
N SER A 137 2.18 -12.81 -0.55
CA SER A 137 2.39 -14.24 -0.25
C SER A 137 1.10 -15.05 -0.07
N TYR A 138 -0.02 -14.61 -0.64
CA TYR A 138 -1.30 -15.34 -0.62
C TYR A 138 -1.54 -16.19 -1.87
N ALA A 139 -1.01 -15.80 -3.02
CA ALA A 139 -1.21 -16.51 -4.28
C ALA A 139 -0.01 -17.36 -4.67
N ASP A 140 -0.26 -18.36 -5.51
CA ASP A 140 0.79 -19.09 -6.23
C ASP A 140 1.39 -18.20 -7.33
N GLU A 141 2.70 -18.31 -7.57
CA GLU A 141 3.41 -17.54 -8.59
C GLU A 141 2.89 -17.75 -10.03
N ASN A 142 2.20 -18.89 -10.27
CA ASN A 142 1.60 -19.23 -11.55
C ASN A 142 0.11 -18.82 -11.65
N ASP A 143 -0.45 -18.19 -10.62
CA ASP A 143 -1.84 -17.68 -10.66
C ASP A 143 -1.98 -16.58 -11.72
N PRO A 144 -2.84 -16.76 -12.75
CA PRO A 144 -3.01 -15.78 -13.80
C PRO A 144 -3.44 -14.39 -13.29
N LEU A 145 -4.16 -14.31 -12.17
CA LEU A 145 -4.60 -13.05 -11.57
C LEU A 145 -3.45 -12.36 -10.84
N ALA A 146 -2.60 -13.12 -10.14
CA ALA A 146 -1.38 -12.60 -9.55
C ALA A 146 -0.42 -12.05 -10.61
N ILE A 147 -0.27 -12.75 -11.73
CA ILE A 147 0.55 -12.31 -12.88
C ILE A 147 0.01 -11.02 -13.51
N LEU A 148 -1.32 -10.81 -13.52
CA LEU A 148 -1.89 -9.56 -14.01
C LEU A 148 -1.43 -8.36 -13.18
N ASP A 149 -1.43 -8.53 -11.87
CA ASP A 149 -1.07 -7.50 -10.91
C ASP A 149 0.45 -7.24 -10.92
N GLU A 150 1.25 -8.32 -10.96
CA GLU A 150 2.71 -8.27 -11.06
C GLU A 150 3.19 -7.50 -12.31
N LYS A 151 2.47 -7.58 -13.42
CA LYS A 151 2.83 -6.93 -14.68
C LYS A 151 2.20 -5.55 -14.90
N LEU A 152 1.53 -5.00 -13.91
CA LEU A 152 0.78 -3.75 -14.09
C LEU A 152 1.68 -2.53 -14.29
N ASP A 153 2.70 -2.38 -13.45
CA ASP A 153 3.63 -1.25 -13.49
C ASP A 153 4.50 -1.25 -14.75
N GLU A 154 4.98 -2.43 -15.23
CA GLU A 154 5.64 -2.57 -16.53
C GLU A 154 4.77 -2.06 -17.68
N LYS A 155 3.47 -2.44 -17.69
CA LYS A 155 2.52 -2.00 -18.72
C LYS A 155 2.27 -0.49 -18.66
N ILE A 156 2.18 0.06 -17.45
CA ILE A 156 2.02 1.51 -17.26
C ILE A 156 3.28 2.24 -17.72
N ALA A 157 4.48 1.79 -17.34
CA ALA A 157 5.75 2.37 -17.77
C ALA A 157 5.88 2.39 -19.30
N ALA A 158 5.55 1.27 -19.96
CA ALA A 158 5.55 1.16 -21.41
C ALA A 158 4.56 2.15 -22.06
N SER A 159 3.34 2.27 -21.52
CA SER A 159 2.32 3.22 -21.99
C SER A 159 2.78 4.67 -21.86
N LEU A 160 3.47 5.01 -20.77
CA LEU A 160 4.02 6.34 -20.53
C LEU A 160 5.36 6.59 -21.23
N LYS A 161 5.93 5.59 -21.91
CA LYS A 161 7.29 5.59 -22.48
C LYS A 161 8.34 6.02 -21.45
N MET A 162 8.19 5.54 -20.22
CA MET A 162 9.01 5.89 -19.07
C MET A 162 10.07 4.82 -18.84
N PRO A 163 11.33 5.18 -18.55
CA PRO A 163 12.34 4.21 -18.11
C PRO A 163 11.88 3.47 -16.86
N ILE A 164 12.18 2.17 -16.80
CA ILE A 164 11.85 1.30 -15.66
C ILE A 164 13.13 0.66 -15.10
N TYR A 165 13.21 0.56 -13.79
CA TYR A 165 14.32 -0.04 -13.06
C TYR A 165 13.80 -1.21 -12.24
N SER A 166 14.04 -2.42 -12.73
CA SER A 166 13.51 -3.64 -12.15
C SER A 166 14.45 -4.24 -11.10
N SER A 167 13.88 -4.81 -10.05
CA SER A 167 14.53 -5.62 -9.02
C SER A 167 13.75 -6.91 -8.80
N LYS A 168 14.46 -8.00 -8.54
CA LYS A 168 13.84 -9.29 -8.16
C LYS A 168 13.43 -9.36 -6.69
N LEU A 169 13.68 -8.30 -5.92
CA LEU A 169 13.21 -8.20 -4.55
C LEU A 169 11.68 -8.15 -4.56
N ILE A 170 11.04 -9.01 -3.79
CA ILE A 170 9.60 -8.93 -3.57
C ILE A 170 9.36 -7.82 -2.56
N ALA A 171 8.69 -6.74 -2.99
CA ALA A 171 8.52 -5.55 -2.17
C ALA A 171 7.26 -4.74 -2.50
N GLU A 172 6.46 -4.53 -1.50
CA GLU A 172 5.26 -3.69 -1.56
C GLU A 172 5.55 -2.25 -1.13
N GLY A 173 4.84 -1.29 -1.73
CA GLY A 173 5.01 0.13 -1.42
C GLY A 173 4.55 0.51 -0.02
N GLY A 174 3.60 -0.21 0.55
CA GLY A 174 3.11 0.02 1.91
C GLY A 174 4.13 -0.31 3.00
N ASP A 175 5.08 -1.24 2.74
CA ASP A 175 6.21 -1.50 3.66
C ASP A 175 7.47 -0.67 3.34
N ASN A 176 7.35 0.36 2.48
CA ASN A 176 8.49 1.17 2.05
C ASN A 176 8.23 2.66 2.27
N GLU A 177 8.40 3.14 3.47
CA GLU A 177 8.22 4.55 3.79
C GLU A 177 9.55 5.28 3.71
N ILE A 178 9.72 6.16 2.72
CA ILE A 178 10.99 6.85 2.44
C ILE A 178 10.86 8.37 2.56
N ASN A 179 11.85 9.04 3.17
CA ASN A 179 11.92 10.49 3.20
C ASN A 179 12.77 11.08 2.05
N SER A 180 12.75 12.41 1.87
CA SER A 180 13.46 13.06 0.76
C SER A 180 14.98 12.91 0.80
N LYS A 181 15.54 12.48 1.92
CA LYS A 181 16.98 12.22 2.15
C LYS A 181 17.34 10.76 1.94
N GLY A 182 16.37 9.91 1.60
CA GLY A 182 16.60 8.49 1.36
C GLY A 182 16.65 7.63 2.62
N VAL A 183 16.20 8.13 3.77
CA VAL A 183 16.00 7.27 4.94
C VAL A 183 14.76 6.43 4.69
N LEU A 184 14.90 5.11 4.72
CA LEU A 184 13.83 4.14 4.43
C LEU A 184 13.46 3.38 5.71
N MET A 185 12.17 3.38 6.07
CA MET A 185 11.59 2.55 7.13
C MET A 185 11.02 1.28 6.53
N LEU A 186 11.26 0.15 7.18
CA LEU A 186 10.87 -1.21 6.76
C LEU A 186 10.47 -2.05 7.96
N THR A 187 9.66 -3.08 7.73
CA THR A 187 9.28 -4.06 8.76
C THR A 187 9.95 -5.43 8.51
N GLU A 188 10.71 -5.93 9.49
CA GLU A 188 11.40 -7.22 9.38
C GLU A 188 10.45 -8.39 9.09
N SER A 189 9.29 -8.44 9.78
CA SER A 189 8.30 -9.52 9.57
C SER A 189 7.77 -9.57 8.16
N VAL A 190 7.65 -8.42 7.47
CA VAL A 190 7.23 -8.34 6.07
C VAL A 190 8.37 -8.79 5.17
N GLN A 191 9.52 -8.11 5.25
CA GLN A 191 10.64 -8.32 4.33
C GLN A 191 11.14 -9.76 4.33
N PHE A 192 11.20 -10.42 5.50
CA PHE A 192 11.64 -11.82 5.58
C PHE A 192 10.54 -12.84 5.27
N LEU A 193 9.26 -12.48 5.39
CA LEU A 193 8.19 -13.32 4.86
C LEU A 193 8.23 -13.38 3.33
N ARG A 194 8.48 -12.22 2.68
CA ARG A 194 8.55 -12.12 1.22
C ARG A 194 9.86 -12.68 0.65
N ASN A 195 10.98 -12.48 1.35
CA ASN A 195 12.32 -12.81 0.87
C ASN A 195 13.11 -13.62 1.91
N PRO A 196 12.64 -14.83 2.28
CA PRO A 196 13.26 -15.61 3.37
C PRO A 196 14.70 -16.04 3.08
N GLN A 197 15.12 -16.05 1.80
CA GLN A 197 16.47 -16.42 1.37
C GLN A 197 17.47 -15.25 1.41
N LEU A 198 17.01 -14.02 1.61
CA LEU A 198 17.86 -12.83 1.57
C LEU A 198 18.27 -12.36 2.98
N THR A 199 19.47 -11.84 3.07
CA THR A 199 19.96 -11.12 4.27
C THR A 199 19.51 -9.66 4.24
N LYS A 200 19.47 -8.99 5.41
CA LYS A 200 19.22 -7.53 5.47
C LYS A 200 20.12 -6.74 4.51
N LYS A 201 21.40 -7.08 4.45
CA LYS A 201 22.35 -6.39 3.59
C LYS A 201 21.99 -6.50 2.11
N GLN A 202 21.53 -7.67 1.66
CA GLN A 202 21.09 -7.87 0.28
C GLN A 202 19.82 -7.07 -0.02
N ILE A 203 18.85 -7.09 0.90
CA ILE A 203 17.61 -6.29 0.77
C ILE A 203 17.93 -4.79 0.72
N GLU A 204 18.78 -4.29 1.63
CA GLU A 204 19.21 -2.90 1.63
C GLU A 204 19.92 -2.50 0.33
N GLU A 205 20.75 -3.38 -0.23
CA GLU A 205 21.46 -3.12 -1.48
C GLU A 205 20.49 -2.96 -2.66
N GLU A 206 19.43 -3.80 -2.74
CA GLU A 206 18.40 -3.66 -3.76
C GLU A 206 17.64 -2.33 -3.61
N TYR A 207 17.27 -1.93 -2.40
CA TYR A 207 16.61 -0.64 -2.18
C TYR A 207 17.53 0.56 -2.46
N ARG A 208 18.85 0.44 -2.19
CA ARG A 208 19.83 1.48 -2.58
C ARG A 208 19.86 1.66 -4.09
N LYS A 209 19.92 0.54 -4.83
CA LYS A 209 19.98 0.55 -6.30
C LYS A 209 18.70 1.06 -6.91
N THR A 210 17.54 0.61 -6.41
CA THR A 210 16.26 0.85 -7.07
C THR A 210 15.60 2.14 -6.62
N LEU A 211 15.60 2.45 -5.32
CA LEU A 211 14.92 3.62 -4.77
C LEU A 211 15.84 4.78 -4.42
N GLY A 212 17.17 4.59 -4.47
CA GLY A 212 18.14 5.58 -3.99
C GLY A 212 18.13 5.73 -2.47
N ALA A 213 17.76 4.69 -1.72
CA ALA A 213 17.81 4.69 -0.27
C ALA A 213 19.23 4.88 0.24
N THR A 214 19.42 5.67 1.30
CA THR A 214 20.73 6.01 1.87
C THR A 214 20.96 5.34 3.22
N SER A 215 19.91 5.21 4.02
CA SER A 215 19.95 4.57 5.34
C SER A 215 18.61 3.90 5.65
N PHE A 216 18.60 3.00 6.63
CA PHE A 216 17.49 2.10 6.92
C PHE A 216 17.12 2.11 8.39
N ILE A 217 15.81 2.11 8.66
CA ILE A 217 15.22 1.88 9.97
C ILE A 217 14.42 0.60 9.89
N TRP A 218 14.89 -0.46 10.52
CA TRP A 218 14.29 -1.77 10.53
C TRP A 218 13.45 -1.95 11.79
N PHE A 219 12.13 -1.83 11.66
CA PHE A 219 11.18 -2.20 12.70
C PHE A 219 11.01 -3.73 12.76
N LYS A 220 10.54 -4.24 13.89
CA LYS A 220 10.43 -5.70 14.09
C LYS A 220 9.13 -6.28 13.54
N LYS A 221 8.00 -5.76 14.02
CA LYS A 221 6.65 -6.21 13.67
C LYS A 221 5.69 -5.03 13.67
N GLY A 222 4.67 -5.10 12.83
CA GLY A 222 3.57 -4.14 12.80
C GLY A 222 2.48 -4.41 13.84
N LEU A 223 1.27 -3.95 13.53
CA LEU A 223 0.08 -4.12 14.35
C LEU A 223 -0.28 -5.62 14.49
N ARG A 224 -0.91 -6.00 15.60
CA ARG A 224 -1.29 -7.41 15.84
C ARG A 224 -2.44 -7.87 14.94
N ASP A 225 -3.37 -6.98 14.66
CA ASP A 225 -4.51 -7.19 13.75
C ASP A 225 -4.12 -7.14 12.26
N ASP A 226 -2.87 -6.74 11.96
CA ASP A 226 -2.26 -6.87 10.62
C ASP A 226 -1.28 -8.07 10.52
N ASP A 227 -1.28 -9.00 11.45
CA ASP A 227 -0.49 -10.24 11.31
C ASP A 227 -1.00 -11.07 10.14
N PHE A 228 -0.07 -11.78 9.49
CA PHE A 228 -0.35 -12.60 8.31
C PHE A 228 -1.53 -13.56 8.54
N THR A 229 -2.59 -13.37 7.78
CA THR A 229 -3.89 -14.05 7.96
C THR A 229 -3.78 -15.57 7.98
N LEU A 230 -2.91 -16.15 7.15
CA LEU A 230 -2.74 -17.61 7.09
C LEU A 230 -2.08 -18.22 8.34
N HIS A 231 -1.65 -17.42 9.32
CA HIS A 231 -1.24 -17.93 10.64
C HIS A 231 -2.42 -18.39 11.49
N GLY A 232 -3.65 -18.07 11.09
CA GLY A 232 -4.88 -18.41 11.79
C GLY A 232 -5.47 -17.25 12.59
N PRO A 233 -6.65 -17.47 13.22
CA PRO A 233 -7.37 -16.41 13.90
C PRO A 233 -6.64 -15.92 15.16
N LEU A 234 -6.87 -14.66 15.47
CA LEU A 234 -6.55 -14.08 16.76
C LEU A 234 -7.52 -14.57 17.82
N VAL A 235 -7.11 -14.49 19.08
CA VAL A 235 -8.00 -14.82 20.22
C VAL A 235 -8.39 -13.54 20.94
N SER A 236 -9.69 -13.26 21.01
CA SER A 236 -10.25 -12.11 21.72
C SER A 236 -10.07 -12.24 23.25
N LYS A 237 -10.37 -11.16 24.01
CA LYS A 237 -10.40 -11.18 25.48
C LYS A 237 -11.38 -12.25 26.02
N GLN A 238 -12.48 -12.49 25.31
CA GLN A 238 -13.52 -13.46 25.66
C GLN A 238 -13.20 -14.89 25.24
N GLY A 239 -12.06 -15.10 24.55
CA GLY A 239 -11.67 -16.41 24.01
C GLY A 239 -12.24 -16.73 22.63
N ASP A 240 -12.98 -15.81 22.02
CA ASP A 240 -13.49 -15.98 20.65
C ASP A 240 -12.37 -15.95 19.62
N SER A 241 -12.52 -16.72 18.55
CA SER A 241 -11.67 -16.59 17.36
C SER A 241 -12.07 -15.36 16.55
N LEU A 242 -11.07 -14.55 16.18
CA LEU A 242 -11.22 -13.38 15.31
C LEU A 242 -10.32 -13.57 14.08
N PHE A 243 -10.89 -13.71 12.91
CA PHE A 243 -10.12 -13.78 11.69
C PHE A 243 -9.69 -12.37 11.27
N THR A 244 -8.41 -12.18 10.94
CA THR A 244 -7.97 -10.94 10.29
C THR A 244 -8.52 -10.90 8.88
N CYS A 245 -8.75 -9.72 8.34
CA CYS A 245 -8.94 -9.53 6.91
C CYS A 245 -7.65 -9.91 6.15
N LEU A 246 -7.61 -9.80 4.83
CA LEU A 246 -6.40 -10.09 4.05
C LEU A 246 -5.30 -9.06 4.39
N THR A 247 -4.43 -9.41 5.31
CA THR A 247 -3.45 -8.51 5.92
C THR A 247 -2.06 -8.63 5.30
N THR A 248 -1.20 -7.67 5.58
CA THR A 248 0.13 -7.55 4.96
C THR A 248 1.27 -8.14 5.77
N ASN A 249 1.04 -8.56 7.02
CA ASN A 249 2.02 -8.99 8.01
C ASN A 249 2.81 -7.83 8.64
N GLY A 250 2.22 -6.63 8.68
CA GLY A 250 2.76 -5.48 9.38
C GLY A 250 3.42 -4.45 8.51
N HIS A 251 2.77 -4.02 7.41
CA HIS A 251 3.25 -2.89 6.62
C HIS A 251 3.52 -1.66 7.48
N VAL A 252 4.62 -0.97 7.18
CA VAL A 252 5.07 0.19 7.96
C VAL A 252 4.08 1.36 7.88
N ASP A 253 3.36 1.52 6.78
CA ASP A 253 2.38 2.58 6.56
C ASP A 253 1.13 2.48 7.46
N GLU A 254 0.98 1.35 8.17
CA GLU A 254 -0.06 1.16 9.17
C GLU A 254 0.34 1.65 10.57
N TYR A 255 1.64 1.92 10.84
CA TYR A 255 2.05 2.29 12.20
C TYR A 255 3.15 3.36 12.29
N ALA A 256 3.87 3.69 11.20
CA ALA A 256 4.89 4.74 11.21
C ALA A 256 5.03 5.43 9.85
N ARG A 257 4.90 6.76 9.79
CA ARG A 257 4.96 7.55 8.56
C ARG A 257 5.78 8.83 8.73
N PHE A 258 6.48 9.25 7.68
CA PHE A 258 7.13 10.55 7.66
C PHE A 258 6.14 11.69 7.43
N ALA A 259 6.22 12.76 8.24
CA ALA A 259 5.58 14.05 7.95
C ALA A 259 6.53 14.96 7.15
N ASN A 260 7.83 14.82 7.37
CA ASN A 260 8.92 15.52 6.70
C ASN A 260 10.25 14.79 7.00
N ASP A 261 11.40 15.36 6.56
CA ASP A 261 12.72 14.74 6.71
C ASP A 261 13.15 14.45 8.16
N SER A 262 12.55 15.10 9.13
CA SER A 262 12.96 15.03 10.55
C SER A 262 11.83 14.63 11.50
N THR A 263 10.58 14.52 11.02
CA THR A 263 9.42 14.23 11.84
C THR A 263 8.73 12.94 11.38
N ILE A 264 8.47 12.04 12.32
CA ILE A 264 7.76 10.78 12.11
C ILE A 264 6.50 10.78 12.97
N LEU A 265 5.35 10.43 12.36
CA LEU A 265 4.14 10.04 13.07
C LEU A 265 4.24 8.54 13.37
N MET A 266 3.90 8.14 14.59
CA MET A 266 3.97 6.75 15.00
C MET A 266 2.77 6.39 15.87
N ALA A 267 2.16 5.24 15.61
CA ALA A 267 1.11 4.71 16.45
C ALA A 267 1.67 4.38 17.85
N PHE A 268 0.88 4.63 18.87
CA PHE A 268 1.25 4.35 20.24
C PHE A 268 0.03 3.90 21.04
N GLY A 269 0.19 2.83 21.83
CA GLY A 269 -0.86 2.24 22.65
C GLY A 269 -0.44 2.02 24.09
N ASP A 270 -1.41 1.61 24.91
CA ASP A 270 -1.19 1.28 26.31
C ASP A 270 -0.74 -0.18 26.45
N VAL A 271 0.49 -0.39 26.92
CA VAL A 271 1.05 -1.73 27.16
C VAL A 271 0.37 -2.45 28.36
N LEU A 272 -0.44 -1.73 29.13
CA LEU A 272 -1.24 -2.26 30.23
C LEU A 272 -2.69 -2.55 29.83
N SER A 273 -3.07 -2.33 28.57
CA SER A 273 -4.44 -2.62 28.08
C SER A 273 -4.87 -4.03 28.49
N GLU A 274 -6.11 -4.14 28.94
CA GLU A 274 -6.74 -5.44 29.21
C GLU A 274 -7.13 -6.17 27.91
N ASN A 275 -7.25 -5.47 26.78
CA ASN A 275 -7.46 -6.07 25.49
C ASN A 275 -6.15 -6.70 25.00
N ARG A 276 -6.15 -8.01 24.81
CA ARG A 276 -4.95 -8.77 24.44
C ARG A 276 -4.34 -8.30 23.10
N ILE A 277 -5.17 -7.96 22.11
CA ILE A 277 -4.72 -7.51 20.79
C ILE A 277 -4.05 -6.13 20.91
N GLU A 278 -4.71 -5.18 21.60
CA GLU A 278 -4.16 -3.85 21.84
C GLU A 278 -2.86 -3.92 22.65
N LYS A 279 -2.82 -4.72 23.70
CA LYS A 279 -1.63 -4.91 24.55
C LYS A 279 -0.45 -5.45 23.75
N GLU A 280 -0.67 -6.46 22.92
CA GLU A 280 0.38 -7.04 22.08
C GLU A 280 0.86 -6.03 21.03
N THR A 281 -0.07 -5.32 20.38
CA THR A 281 0.25 -4.21 19.47
C THR A 281 1.08 -3.13 20.16
N ALA A 282 0.64 -2.65 21.32
CA ALA A 282 1.36 -1.64 22.09
C ALA A 282 2.78 -2.10 22.50
N THR A 283 2.93 -3.38 22.84
CA THR A 283 4.24 -3.97 23.19
C THR A 283 5.19 -3.96 22.00
N ARG A 284 4.73 -4.37 20.81
CA ARG A 284 5.51 -4.32 19.56
C ARG A 284 5.91 -2.89 19.18
N LEU A 285 4.96 -1.95 19.30
CA LEU A 285 5.22 -0.54 19.02
C LEU A 285 6.21 0.09 20.01
N ALA A 286 6.22 -0.32 21.29
CA ALA A 286 7.22 0.12 22.26
C ALA A 286 8.63 -0.38 21.90
N GLU A 287 8.76 -1.61 21.37
CA GLU A 287 10.01 -2.13 20.83
C GLU A 287 10.47 -1.30 19.60
N ASN A 288 9.57 -1.08 18.64
CA ASN A 288 9.83 -0.27 17.46
C ASN A 288 10.20 1.19 17.81
N LEU A 289 9.55 1.77 18.81
CA LEU A 289 9.90 3.10 19.35
C LEU A 289 11.34 3.14 19.89
N THR A 290 11.79 2.06 20.53
CA THR A 290 13.16 1.96 21.02
C THR A 290 14.17 1.98 19.87
N ILE A 291 13.87 1.32 18.76
CA ILE A 291 14.66 1.35 17.52
C ILE A 291 14.67 2.78 16.96
N LEU A 292 13.50 3.40 16.83
CA LEU A 292 13.37 4.74 16.26
C LEU A 292 14.10 5.80 17.07
N LYS A 293 14.09 5.75 18.41
CA LYS A 293 14.84 6.67 19.29
C LYS A 293 16.36 6.57 19.10
N ARG A 294 16.86 5.42 18.69
CA ARG A 294 18.30 5.20 18.38
C ARG A 294 18.65 5.61 16.95
N SER A 295 17.66 5.70 16.06
CA SER A 295 17.84 6.09 14.68
C SER A 295 18.15 7.58 14.55
N ARG A 296 18.76 7.96 13.44
CA ARG A 296 19.16 9.35 13.15
C ARG A 296 18.68 9.74 11.76
N ASN A 297 18.27 10.99 11.61
CA ASN A 297 18.00 11.58 10.31
C ASN A 297 19.30 11.83 9.53
N ALA A 298 19.19 12.33 8.31
CA ALA A 298 20.35 12.59 7.44
C ALA A 298 21.35 13.61 8.03
N ASP A 299 20.92 14.46 8.98
CA ASP A 299 21.78 15.43 9.67
C ASP A 299 22.42 14.85 10.96
N GLY A 300 22.25 13.54 11.21
CA GLY A 300 22.75 12.87 12.41
C GLY A 300 21.96 13.17 13.69
N LYS A 301 20.78 13.81 13.57
CA LYS A 301 19.92 14.18 14.71
C LYS A 301 18.82 13.14 14.94
N PRO A 302 18.32 13.01 16.19
CA PRO A 302 17.12 12.22 16.47
C PRO A 302 15.92 12.74 15.67
N PHE A 303 15.02 11.84 15.30
CA PHE A 303 13.72 12.22 14.75
C PHE A 303 12.81 12.82 15.82
N TYR A 304 12.03 13.83 15.43
CA TYR A 304 10.91 14.29 16.23
C TYR A 304 9.73 13.33 16.00
N ILE A 305 9.17 12.79 17.10
CA ILE A 305 8.12 11.78 17.03
C ILE A 305 6.80 12.39 17.50
N ILE A 306 5.78 12.28 16.67
CA ILE A 306 4.40 12.64 17.00
C ILE A 306 3.61 11.35 17.16
N PHE A 307 3.03 11.11 18.33
CA PHE A 307 2.25 9.92 18.60
C PHE A 307 0.79 10.08 18.17
N LEU A 308 0.26 9.03 17.52
CA LEU A 308 -1.16 8.85 17.28
C LEU A 308 -1.68 7.70 18.16
N PRO A 309 -2.93 7.77 18.63
CA PRO A 309 -3.53 6.66 19.37
C PRO A 309 -3.69 5.44 18.46
N LEU A 310 -3.80 4.24 19.04
CA LEU A 310 -4.32 3.09 18.34
C LEU A 310 -5.81 3.29 18.06
N VAL A 311 -6.28 2.74 16.94
CA VAL A 311 -7.71 2.57 16.68
C VAL A 311 -8.16 1.37 17.52
N PRO A 312 -9.20 1.50 18.34
CA PRO A 312 -9.80 0.34 19.01
C PRO A 312 -10.20 -0.74 18.00
N PRO A 313 -10.10 -2.03 18.34
CA PRO A 313 -10.38 -3.14 17.43
C PRO A 313 -11.73 -3.00 16.74
N GLN A 314 -11.71 -2.94 15.40
CA GLN A 314 -12.89 -2.88 14.57
C GLN A 314 -13.31 -4.30 14.20
N ILE A 315 -14.38 -4.80 14.78
CA ILE A 315 -14.84 -6.18 14.61
C ILE A 315 -16.23 -6.18 13.98
N SER A 316 -16.42 -7.04 12.99
CA SER A 316 -17.73 -7.28 12.37
C SER A 316 -17.94 -8.76 12.09
N GLU A 317 -19.19 -9.20 12.07
CA GLU A 317 -19.52 -10.49 11.50
C GLU A 317 -19.55 -10.40 9.97
N MET A 318 -18.92 -11.36 9.32
CA MET A 318 -18.97 -11.57 7.89
C MET A 318 -19.52 -12.96 7.58
N LYS A 319 -20.18 -13.08 6.44
CA LYS A 319 -20.87 -14.29 6.01
C LYS A 319 -20.66 -14.52 4.52
N LYS A 320 -21.09 -15.64 4.02
CA LYS A 320 -21.11 -15.96 2.59
C LYS A 320 -21.73 -14.84 1.75
N GLY A 321 -21.01 -14.43 0.73
CA GLY A 321 -21.32 -13.27 -0.12
C GLY A 321 -20.53 -12.01 0.24
N ASP A 322 -19.95 -11.89 1.46
CA ASP A 322 -18.94 -10.89 1.74
C ASP A 322 -17.62 -11.36 1.12
N GLY A 323 -16.99 -10.51 0.27
CA GLY A 323 -15.86 -10.94 -0.54
C GLY A 323 -14.68 -11.43 0.29
N THR A 324 -14.33 -10.75 1.38
CA THR A 324 -13.25 -11.19 2.28
C THR A 324 -13.55 -12.54 2.93
N TYR A 325 -14.79 -12.77 3.35
CA TYR A 325 -15.22 -14.06 3.90
C TYR A 325 -15.06 -15.18 2.86
N ASP A 326 -15.55 -14.95 1.62
CA ASP A 326 -15.52 -15.95 0.56
C ASP A 326 -14.08 -16.31 0.15
N ILE A 327 -13.17 -15.32 0.13
CA ILE A 327 -11.74 -15.55 -0.12
C ILE A 327 -11.13 -16.38 1.01
N LEU A 328 -11.31 -15.98 2.27
CA LEU A 328 -10.73 -16.69 3.43
C LEU A 328 -11.26 -18.12 3.55
N GLN A 329 -12.53 -18.37 3.20
CA GLN A 329 -13.12 -19.70 3.20
C GLN A 329 -12.43 -20.66 2.21
N SER A 330 -11.88 -20.13 1.12
CA SER A 330 -11.16 -20.91 0.09
C SER A 330 -9.70 -21.19 0.46
N MET A 331 -9.13 -20.45 1.43
CA MET A 331 -7.71 -20.51 1.76
C MET A 331 -7.35 -21.70 2.65
N THR A 332 -6.10 -22.16 2.52
CA THR A 332 -5.48 -23.13 3.44
C THR A 332 -4.56 -22.36 4.39
N PHE A 333 -4.89 -22.41 5.67
CA PHE A 333 -4.08 -21.78 6.71
C PHE A 333 -2.82 -22.61 7.00
N LYS A 334 -1.78 -21.97 7.56
CA LYS A 334 -0.56 -22.68 7.98
C LYS A 334 -0.93 -23.77 9.00
N ASN A 335 -0.17 -24.89 8.96
CA ASN A 335 -0.40 -26.11 9.75
C ASN A 335 -1.58 -26.98 9.29
N ASP A 336 -1.95 -26.90 8.00
CA ASP A 336 -3.03 -27.70 7.38
C ASP A 336 -4.40 -27.56 8.07
N ILE A 337 -4.57 -26.53 8.89
CA ILE A 337 -5.84 -26.22 9.53
C ILE A 337 -6.73 -25.57 8.49
N LYS A 338 -7.70 -26.33 7.99
CA LYS A 338 -8.83 -25.77 7.26
C LYS A 338 -9.85 -25.28 8.28
N TYR A 339 -9.90 -23.98 8.50
CA TYR A 339 -11.01 -23.36 9.20
C TYR A 339 -12.21 -23.42 8.25
N GLY A 340 -12.94 -24.53 8.26
CA GLY A 340 -14.18 -24.60 7.51
C GLY A 340 -15.19 -23.64 8.13
N PHE A 341 -15.45 -22.53 7.51
CA PHE A 341 -16.48 -21.56 7.94
C PHE A 341 -17.90 -22.16 7.88
N ARG A 342 -18.09 -23.31 7.21
CA ARG A 342 -19.31 -24.11 7.19
C ARG A 342 -20.59 -23.30 6.96
N ASP A 343 -20.53 -22.26 6.11
CA ASP A 343 -21.61 -21.30 5.86
C ASP A 343 -22.14 -20.58 7.11
N LYS A 344 -21.36 -20.51 8.19
CA LYS A 344 -21.66 -19.74 9.39
C LYS A 344 -21.02 -18.38 9.34
N PRO A 345 -21.66 -17.34 9.88
CA PRO A 345 -21.00 -16.07 10.08
C PRO A 345 -19.78 -16.21 10.99
N GLU A 346 -18.70 -15.50 10.65
CA GLU A 346 -17.46 -15.48 11.40
C GLU A 346 -17.11 -14.05 11.81
N LYS A 347 -16.53 -13.88 13.02
CA LYS A 347 -16.05 -12.59 13.48
C LYS A 347 -14.74 -12.27 12.82
N MET A 348 -14.67 -11.12 12.13
CA MET A 348 -13.48 -10.61 11.52
C MET A 348 -13.06 -9.28 12.12
N ILE A 349 -11.75 -9.06 12.21
CA ILE A 349 -11.13 -7.82 12.66
C ILE A 349 -10.44 -7.14 11.49
N ALA A 350 -10.70 -5.85 11.34
CA ALA A 350 -10.03 -5.00 10.35
C ALA A 350 -8.72 -4.45 10.92
N ALA A 351 -7.66 -4.41 10.11
CA ALA A 351 -6.41 -3.71 10.44
C ALA A 351 -6.62 -2.19 10.27
N ALA A 352 -7.32 -1.58 11.21
CA ALA A 352 -7.66 -0.16 11.16
C ALA A 352 -6.57 0.71 11.78
N SER A 353 -6.11 1.73 11.06
CA SER A 353 -5.05 2.61 11.53
C SER A 353 -5.27 4.07 11.15
N TYR A 354 -4.85 5.00 12.04
CA TYR A 354 -4.73 6.42 11.71
C TYR A 354 -3.52 6.72 10.82
N LEU A 355 -2.52 5.82 10.75
CA LEU A 355 -1.29 6.06 9.99
C LEU A 355 -1.46 5.83 8.49
N ASN A 356 -2.55 5.18 8.06
CA ASN A 356 -2.84 4.96 6.64
C ASN A 356 -3.46 6.22 5.98
N PHE A 357 -2.90 7.40 6.30
CA PHE A 357 -3.27 8.71 5.74
C PHE A 357 -2.55 8.99 4.41
N VAL A 358 -3.07 9.94 3.62
CA VAL A 358 -2.51 10.31 2.30
C VAL A 358 -2.11 11.79 2.29
N ILE A 359 -0.89 12.09 1.82
CA ILE A 359 -0.38 13.45 1.66
C ILE A 359 -0.38 13.83 0.19
N ILE A 360 -1.06 14.93 -0.17
CA ILE A 360 -1.13 15.42 -1.56
C ILE A 360 -0.99 16.94 -1.55
N ASN A 361 0.19 17.47 -1.84
CA ASN A 361 0.44 18.92 -1.88
C ASN A 361 0.02 19.62 -0.56
N LYS A 362 -1.02 20.45 -0.59
CA LYS A 362 -1.59 21.15 0.57
C LYS A 362 -2.72 20.40 1.28
N LEU A 363 -2.96 19.15 0.90
CA LEU A 363 -4.01 18.29 1.44
C LEU A 363 -3.41 17.12 2.22
N VAL A 364 -4.06 16.74 3.34
CA VAL A 364 -3.86 15.46 4.02
C VAL A 364 -5.23 14.82 4.23
N LEU A 365 -5.47 13.66 3.65
CA LEU A 365 -6.64 12.83 3.95
C LEU A 365 -6.30 11.95 5.14
N VAL A 366 -7.08 12.03 6.21
CA VAL A 366 -6.81 11.30 7.45
C VAL A 366 -7.93 10.34 7.80
N PRO A 367 -7.62 9.12 8.26
CA PRO A 367 -8.63 8.19 8.75
C PRO A 367 -9.40 8.78 9.93
N PHE A 368 -10.72 8.57 9.94
CA PHE A 368 -11.63 9.03 10.98
C PHE A 368 -12.78 8.02 11.12
N TYR A 369 -12.95 7.44 12.30
CA TYR A 369 -13.82 6.28 12.50
C TYR A 369 -15.11 6.60 13.29
N GLY A 370 -15.28 7.82 13.80
CA GLY A 370 -16.36 8.18 14.70
C GLY A 370 -16.11 7.74 16.16
N LEU A 371 -14.83 7.63 16.54
CA LEU A 371 -14.40 7.12 17.86
C LEU A 371 -13.83 8.25 18.72
N GLU A 372 -13.80 8.06 20.04
CA GLU A 372 -13.18 9.02 20.99
C GLU A 372 -11.69 9.26 20.69
N THR A 373 -11.00 8.29 20.12
CA THR A 373 -9.60 8.41 19.72
C THR A 373 -9.38 9.36 18.55
N ASP A 374 -10.41 9.65 17.74
CA ASP A 374 -10.31 10.53 16.56
C ASP A 374 -9.87 11.94 16.92
N GLU A 375 -10.37 12.51 18.03
CA GLU A 375 -9.98 13.85 18.45
C GLU A 375 -8.48 13.95 18.74
N LYS A 376 -7.92 12.94 19.43
CA LYS A 376 -6.48 12.87 19.71
C LYS A 376 -5.67 12.74 18.43
N ALA A 377 -6.14 11.91 17.47
CA ALA A 377 -5.51 11.77 16.17
C ALA A 377 -5.53 13.08 15.38
N MET A 378 -6.66 13.81 15.37
CA MET A 378 -6.80 15.09 14.69
C MET A 378 -5.87 16.17 15.27
N VAL A 379 -5.67 16.21 16.60
CA VAL A 379 -4.69 17.11 17.24
C VAL A 379 -3.26 16.77 16.76
N ALA A 380 -2.91 15.48 16.69
CA ALA A 380 -1.61 15.05 16.22
C ALA A 380 -1.37 15.42 14.74
N PHE A 381 -2.37 15.22 13.87
CA PHE A 381 -2.29 15.61 12.46
C PHE A 381 -2.13 17.13 12.27
N LYS A 382 -2.90 17.96 13.00
CA LYS A 382 -2.75 19.42 12.96
C LYS A 382 -1.35 19.87 13.38
N LYS A 383 -0.76 19.19 14.36
CA LYS A 383 0.62 19.42 14.80
C LYS A 383 1.66 19.01 13.76
N ALA A 384 1.44 17.88 13.09
CA ALA A 384 2.35 17.36 12.06
C ALA A 384 2.30 18.18 10.76
N PHE A 385 1.13 18.72 10.40
CA PHE A 385 0.86 19.38 9.13
C PHE A 385 0.17 20.73 9.31
N PRO A 386 0.82 21.72 9.99
CA PRO A 386 0.18 23.01 10.33
C PRO A 386 -0.25 23.81 9.11
N ASP A 387 0.44 23.63 7.96
CA ASP A 387 0.20 24.40 6.72
C ASP A 387 -0.64 23.64 5.68
N LYS A 388 -1.22 22.50 6.04
CA LYS A 388 -2.03 21.69 5.13
C LYS A 388 -3.49 21.63 5.57
N LYS A 389 -4.40 21.51 4.61
CA LYS A 389 -5.80 21.18 4.85
C LYS A 389 -5.90 19.71 5.28
N ILE A 390 -6.42 19.46 6.47
CA ILE A 390 -6.65 18.11 6.99
C ILE A 390 -8.12 17.76 6.79
N VAL A 391 -8.39 16.67 6.08
CA VAL A 391 -9.74 16.22 5.77
C VAL A 391 -9.96 14.81 6.33
N PRO A 392 -10.89 14.66 7.29
CA PRO A 392 -11.24 13.35 7.81
C PRO A 392 -12.13 12.58 6.82
N ILE A 393 -11.82 11.29 6.63
CA ILE A 393 -12.62 10.34 5.84
C ILE A 393 -12.71 9.05 6.63
N ASN A 394 -13.88 8.41 6.66
CA ASN A 394 -14.03 7.09 7.26
C ASN A 394 -13.63 6.01 6.24
N PRO A 395 -12.46 5.35 6.41
CA PRO A 395 -11.97 4.36 5.46
C PRO A 395 -12.36 2.92 5.82
N LEU A 396 -13.23 2.69 6.80
CA LEU A 396 -13.48 1.36 7.35
C LEU A 396 -13.93 0.34 6.30
N ALA A 397 -14.63 0.80 5.24
CA ALA A 397 -15.00 -0.06 4.12
C ALA A 397 -13.79 -0.65 3.38
N LEU A 398 -12.67 0.07 3.31
CA LEU A 398 -11.42 -0.40 2.72
C LEU A 398 -10.74 -1.43 3.65
N HIS A 399 -10.74 -1.16 4.96
CA HIS A 399 -10.07 -2.03 5.94
C HIS A 399 -10.68 -3.44 5.99
N TRP A 400 -11.94 -3.61 5.59
CA TRP A 400 -12.54 -4.95 5.43
C TRP A 400 -11.90 -5.76 4.30
N GLY A 401 -11.15 -5.12 3.40
CA GLY A 401 -10.31 -5.76 2.39
C GLY A 401 -8.85 -5.95 2.82
N GLY A 402 -8.44 -5.39 3.94
CA GLY A 402 -7.09 -5.54 4.48
C GLY A 402 -6.17 -4.32 4.36
N GLY A 403 -6.65 -3.17 3.86
CA GLY A 403 -5.85 -1.96 3.74
C GLY A 403 -6.69 -0.68 3.88
N GLY A 404 -6.06 0.48 3.76
CA GLY A 404 -6.70 1.79 3.92
C GLY A 404 -6.53 2.73 2.72
N MET A 405 -6.66 4.04 2.96
CA MET A 405 -6.59 5.08 1.91
C MET A 405 -5.21 5.17 1.28
N HIS A 406 -4.13 4.99 2.05
CA HIS A 406 -2.77 5.02 1.53
C HIS A 406 -2.51 3.84 0.58
N CYS A 407 -2.98 2.66 0.96
CA CYS A 407 -2.80 1.42 0.19
C CYS A 407 -3.40 1.49 -1.22
N ILE A 408 -4.43 2.31 -1.44
CA ILE A 408 -5.09 2.47 -2.75
C ILE A 408 -4.60 3.68 -3.55
N THR A 409 -3.54 4.36 -3.11
CA THR A 409 -3.03 5.58 -3.75
C THR A 409 -1.55 5.48 -4.06
N GLN A 410 -1.12 6.09 -5.17
CA GLN A 410 0.29 6.29 -5.48
C GLN A 410 0.52 7.69 -6.06
N ASN A 411 1.49 8.41 -5.51
CA ASN A 411 1.80 9.78 -5.92
C ASN A 411 2.74 9.81 -7.13
N GLU A 412 2.37 10.57 -8.16
CA GLU A 412 3.24 10.91 -9.29
C GLU A 412 3.88 12.27 -9.05
N PRO A 413 5.23 12.40 -9.03
CA PRO A 413 5.92 13.68 -8.88
C PRO A 413 5.78 14.56 -10.13
N PHE A 414 6.10 15.85 -9.99
CA PHE A 414 6.18 16.80 -11.13
C PHE A 414 7.35 16.49 -12.06
#